data_a0c39dd010b9f59e0a56a01a3c14e64f
#
_entry.id   a0c39dd010b9f59e0a56a01a3c14e64f
#
_cell.length_a   1.000
_cell.length_b   1.000
_cell.length_c   1.000
_cell.angle_alpha   90.00
_cell.angle_beta   90.00
_cell.angle_gamma   90.00
#
_symmetry.space_group_name_H-M   'P 1'
#
loop_
_entity.id
_entity.type
_entity.pdbx_description
1 polymer ?
#
loop_
_entity_poly.entity_id
_entity_poly.type
_entity_poly.pdbx_seq_one_letter_code
_entity_poly.pdbx_strand_id
1 'polypeptide(L)'
;MELKNNKSTWAALATLGVTAVAAGATAFLKIREKRKERQAQEKEEQAHNKHLTAEQMMVYNEAIRSFISLNDRIYNMRREREALQPLVKWLATNGEKPELTNANDDVKLLADDIERFLMTQIPFINACLVCVGDETLSYPDCVRGAVGGIFDDTLDEEPTGAQMEKGQKIAFVLRLGYYFPESTLVPAPVKSIVLA
;
A
#
# COMPACT_ATOMS: atom_id res chain seq x y z
N MET A 1 -46.43 -52.86 -55.21
CA MET A 1 -46.44 -52.07 -53.97
C MET A 1 -45.20 -51.20 -54.01
N GLU A 2 -45.37 -49.94 -54.41
CA GLU A 2 -44.28 -49.01 -54.71
C GLU A 2 -43.76 -48.39 -53.41
N LEU A 3 -42.47 -48.50 -53.17
CA LEU A 3 -41.73 -47.75 -52.12
C LEU A 3 -41.51 -46.32 -52.61
N LYS A 4 -42.42 -45.41 -52.24
CA LYS A 4 -42.27 -43.98 -52.49
C LYS A 4 -41.14 -43.38 -51.67
N ASN A 5 -40.22 -42.88 -52.37
CA ASN A 5 -39.09 -42.04 -52.17
C ASN A 5 -39.15 -41.10 -50.94
N ASN A 6 -38.37 -41.40 -49.93
CA ASN A 6 -38.31 -40.67 -48.66
C ASN A 6 -37.18 -39.62 -48.67
N LYS A 7 -36.82 -39.06 -49.84
CA LYS A 7 -35.75 -38.08 -49.94
C LYS A 7 -36.09 -36.67 -49.42
N SER A 8 -37.39 -36.35 -49.31
CA SER A 8 -37.83 -35.04 -48.82
C SER A 8 -37.79 -34.86 -47.30
N THR A 9 -37.92 -35.96 -46.56
CA THR A 9 -37.88 -35.95 -45.08
C THR A 9 -36.49 -35.76 -44.53
N TRP A 10 -35.45 -36.21 -45.21
CA TRP A 10 -34.07 -36.04 -44.79
C TRP A 10 -33.55 -34.60 -45.05
N ALA A 11 -34.02 -33.95 -46.10
CA ALA A 11 -33.67 -32.55 -46.38
C ALA A 11 -34.27 -31.58 -45.35
N ALA A 12 -35.49 -31.84 -44.87
CA ALA A 12 -36.16 -31.03 -43.84
C ALA A 12 -35.49 -31.18 -42.45
N LEU A 13 -34.99 -32.39 -42.11
CA LEU A 13 -34.27 -32.64 -40.84
C LEU A 13 -32.88 -32.01 -40.85
N ALA A 14 -32.19 -31.99 -42.00
CA ALA A 14 -30.88 -31.36 -42.14
C ALA A 14 -30.95 -29.83 -41.99
N THR A 15 -31.98 -29.17 -42.51
CA THR A 15 -32.20 -27.72 -42.41
C THR A 15 -32.57 -27.29 -40.97
N LEU A 16 -33.36 -28.09 -40.24
CA LEU A 16 -33.67 -27.81 -38.85
C LEU A 16 -32.47 -27.99 -37.90
N GLY A 17 -31.60 -28.95 -38.17
CA GLY A 17 -30.37 -29.16 -37.42
C GLY A 17 -29.34 -27.99 -37.55
N VAL A 18 -29.16 -27.46 -38.73
CA VAL A 18 -28.22 -26.35 -39.00
C VAL A 18 -28.71 -25.04 -38.38
N THR A 19 -30.02 -24.75 -38.41
CA THR A 19 -30.58 -23.55 -37.81
C THR A 19 -30.52 -23.59 -36.27
N ALA A 20 -30.71 -24.77 -35.66
CA ALA A 20 -30.61 -24.90 -34.20
C ALA A 20 -29.15 -24.72 -33.69
N VAL A 21 -28.16 -25.21 -34.42
CA VAL A 21 -26.73 -25.02 -34.08
C VAL A 21 -26.31 -23.58 -34.26
N ALA A 22 -26.76 -22.90 -35.32
CA ALA A 22 -26.46 -21.49 -35.53
C ALA A 22 -27.12 -20.59 -34.45
N ALA A 23 -28.34 -20.88 -34.03
CA ALA A 23 -29.02 -20.16 -32.94
C ALA A 23 -28.34 -20.38 -31.57
N GLY A 24 -27.86 -21.61 -31.31
CA GLY A 24 -27.10 -21.93 -30.10
C GLY A 24 -25.73 -21.23 -30.06
N ALA A 25 -25.03 -21.18 -31.19
CA ALA A 25 -23.72 -20.50 -31.29
C ALA A 25 -23.85 -18.97 -31.09
N THR A 26 -24.88 -18.35 -31.67
CA THR A 26 -25.13 -16.90 -31.47
C THR A 26 -25.57 -16.56 -30.05
N ALA A 27 -26.37 -17.42 -29.40
CA ALA A 27 -26.73 -17.26 -27.99
C ALA A 27 -25.52 -17.42 -27.07
N PHE A 28 -24.64 -18.37 -27.33
CA PHE A 28 -23.41 -18.59 -26.57
C PHE A 28 -22.42 -17.41 -26.73
N LEU A 29 -22.28 -16.85 -27.93
CA LEU A 29 -21.45 -15.67 -28.16
C LEU A 29 -22.01 -14.44 -27.43
N LYS A 30 -23.32 -14.20 -27.46
CA LYS A 30 -23.96 -13.11 -26.69
C LYS A 30 -23.80 -13.26 -25.19
N ILE A 31 -23.87 -14.47 -24.65
CA ILE A 31 -23.62 -14.73 -23.22
C ILE A 31 -22.15 -14.47 -22.88
N ARG A 32 -21.23 -14.84 -23.76
CA ARG A 32 -19.78 -14.59 -23.58
C ARG A 32 -19.43 -13.10 -23.66
N GLU A 33 -20.02 -12.36 -24.58
CA GLU A 33 -19.89 -10.89 -24.67
C GLU A 33 -20.46 -10.21 -23.42
N LYS A 34 -21.66 -10.56 -22.99
CA LYS A 34 -22.28 -10.00 -21.80
C LYS A 34 -21.51 -10.31 -20.51
N ARG A 35 -20.81 -11.47 -20.45
CA ARG A 35 -19.88 -11.77 -19.34
C ARG A 35 -18.61 -10.92 -19.38
N LYS A 36 -18.07 -10.68 -20.59
CA LYS A 36 -16.91 -9.78 -20.77
C LYS A 36 -17.26 -8.33 -20.43
N GLU A 37 -18.43 -7.86 -20.85
CA GLU A 37 -18.93 -6.52 -20.50
C GLU A 37 -19.13 -6.36 -19.00
N ARG A 38 -19.72 -7.36 -18.32
CA ARG A 38 -19.85 -7.35 -16.85
C ARG A 38 -18.49 -7.36 -16.15
N GLN A 39 -17.56 -8.19 -16.60
CA GLN A 39 -16.20 -8.20 -16.05
C GLN A 39 -15.42 -6.90 -16.32
N ALA A 40 -15.67 -6.25 -17.45
CA ALA A 40 -15.12 -4.92 -17.75
C ALA A 40 -15.75 -3.85 -16.87
N GLN A 41 -17.07 -3.85 -16.69
CA GLN A 41 -17.78 -2.96 -15.75
C GLN A 41 -17.38 -3.18 -14.30
N GLU A 42 -17.26 -4.43 -13.84
CA GLU A 42 -16.77 -4.74 -12.49
C GLU A 42 -15.33 -4.26 -12.29
N LYS A 43 -14.49 -4.36 -13.32
CA LYS A 43 -13.12 -3.81 -13.28
C LYS A 43 -13.09 -2.27 -13.32
N GLU A 44 -13.97 -1.63 -14.06
CA GLU A 44 -14.12 -0.18 -14.05
C GLU A 44 -14.72 0.33 -12.73
N GLU A 45 -15.71 -0.35 -12.15
CA GLU A 45 -16.22 -0.03 -10.82
C GLU A 45 -15.18 -0.25 -9.72
N GLN A 46 -14.39 -1.32 -9.81
CA GLN A 46 -13.25 -1.53 -8.90
C GLN A 46 -12.14 -0.51 -9.09
N ALA A 47 -11.89 -0.04 -10.31
CA ALA A 47 -10.96 1.04 -10.58
C ALA A 47 -11.48 2.41 -10.12
N HIS A 48 -12.80 2.63 -10.15
CA HIS A 48 -13.42 3.87 -9.67
C HIS A 48 -13.51 3.94 -8.13
N ASN A 49 -13.52 2.79 -7.45
CA ASN A 49 -13.56 2.68 -5.98
C ASN A 49 -12.18 2.70 -5.31
N LYS A 50 -11.12 3.03 -6.04
CA LYS A 50 -9.74 3.09 -5.51
C LYS A 50 -9.42 4.39 -4.74
N HIS A 51 -10.41 5.23 -4.47
CA HIS A 51 -10.22 6.47 -3.70
C HIS A 51 -10.85 6.35 -2.32
N LEU A 52 -10.15 6.89 -1.33
CA LEU A 52 -10.67 6.98 0.02
C LEU A 52 -11.92 7.87 0.05
N THR A 53 -12.94 7.46 0.80
CA THR A 53 -14.06 8.35 1.13
C THR A 53 -13.57 9.53 1.97
N ALA A 54 -14.35 10.61 2.06
CA ALA A 54 -13.99 11.77 2.87
C ALA A 54 -13.75 11.40 4.36
N GLU A 55 -14.53 10.46 4.90
CA GLU A 55 -14.38 9.97 6.26
C GLU A 55 -13.11 9.14 6.44
N GLN A 56 -12.84 8.21 5.51
CA GLN A 56 -11.60 7.43 5.50
C GLN A 56 -10.37 8.33 5.35
N MET A 57 -10.43 9.34 4.48
CA MET A 57 -9.36 10.32 4.30
C MET A 57 -9.08 11.11 5.58
N MET A 58 -10.13 11.48 6.32
CA MET A 58 -9.98 12.20 7.60
C MET A 58 -9.24 11.33 8.62
N VAL A 59 -9.67 10.08 8.81
CA VAL A 59 -9.06 9.13 9.75
C VAL A 59 -7.62 8.78 9.32
N TYR A 60 -7.41 8.59 8.02
CA TYR A 60 -6.10 8.31 7.45
C TYR A 60 -5.11 9.46 7.70
N ASN A 61 -5.51 10.69 7.41
CA ASN A 61 -4.69 11.88 7.67
C ASN A 61 -4.43 12.09 9.16
N GLU A 62 -5.36 11.77 10.06
CA GLU A 62 -5.14 11.87 11.50
C GLU A 62 -4.11 10.85 11.99
N ALA A 63 -4.16 9.62 11.48
CA ALA A 63 -3.15 8.60 11.77
C ALA A 63 -1.76 9.02 11.25
N ILE A 64 -1.68 9.58 10.03
CA ILE A 64 -0.43 10.11 9.47
C ILE A 64 0.09 11.30 10.30
N ARG A 65 -0.78 12.19 10.76
CA ARG A 65 -0.39 13.31 11.66
C ARG A 65 0.22 12.80 12.95
N SER A 66 -0.34 11.73 13.53
CA SER A 66 0.21 11.08 14.72
C SER A 66 1.61 10.50 14.45
N PHE A 67 1.82 9.86 13.29
CA PHE A 67 3.15 9.41 12.86
C PHE A 67 4.14 10.58 12.73
N ILE A 68 3.76 11.65 12.04
CA ILE A 68 4.61 12.83 11.85
C ILE A 68 5.02 13.41 13.22
N SER A 69 4.08 13.52 14.16
CA SER A 69 4.35 14.02 15.51
C SER A 69 5.37 13.15 16.26
N LEU A 70 5.26 11.83 16.17
CA LEU A 70 6.25 10.91 16.77
C LEU A 70 7.63 11.06 16.11
N ASN A 71 7.66 11.14 14.79
CA ASN A 71 8.88 11.29 14.01
C ASN A 71 9.60 12.63 14.31
N ASP A 72 8.86 13.71 14.49
CA ASP A 72 9.39 15.01 14.90
C ASP A 72 9.90 14.99 16.35
N ARG A 73 9.24 14.25 17.28
CA ARG A 73 9.75 14.05 18.64
C ARG A 73 11.08 13.32 18.64
N ILE A 74 11.23 12.28 17.82
CA ILE A 74 12.51 11.57 17.62
C ILE A 74 13.58 12.56 17.19
N TYR A 75 13.29 13.39 16.18
CA TYR A 75 14.24 14.39 15.70
C TYR A 75 14.60 15.44 16.77
N ASN A 76 13.65 15.88 17.57
CA ASN A 76 13.88 16.83 18.65
C ASN A 76 14.76 16.24 19.78
N MET A 77 14.67 14.93 20.00
CA MET A 77 15.49 14.18 20.95
C MET A 77 16.81 13.64 20.35
N ARG A 78 17.26 14.15 19.20
CA ARG A 78 18.44 13.65 18.46
C ARG A 78 19.76 13.64 19.23
N ARG A 79 19.83 14.31 20.38
CA ARG A 79 20.99 14.21 21.29
C ARG A 79 21.11 12.82 21.90
N GLU A 80 19.98 12.13 22.09
CA GLU A 80 19.86 10.76 22.60
C GLU A 80 19.89 9.72 21.46
N ARG A 81 20.51 10.07 20.32
CA ARG A 81 20.40 9.28 19.08
C ARG A 81 20.71 7.80 19.26
N GLU A 82 21.67 7.42 20.12
CA GLU A 82 22.05 6.03 20.37
C GLU A 82 20.88 5.25 21.02
N ALA A 83 20.26 5.85 22.04
CA ALA A 83 19.10 5.25 22.70
C ALA A 83 17.84 5.23 21.83
N LEU A 84 17.76 6.12 20.85
CA LEU A 84 16.61 6.23 19.96
C LEU A 84 16.65 5.26 18.77
N GLN A 85 17.81 4.74 18.34
CA GLN A 85 17.88 3.89 17.15
C GLN A 85 16.99 2.63 17.22
N PRO A 86 16.88 1.92 18.35
CA PRO A 86 15.94 0.81 18.48
C PRO A 86 14.47 1.26 18.28
N LEU A 87 14.10 2.44 18.80
CA LEU A 87 12.75 3.01 18.62
C LEU A 87 12.47 3.44 17.20
N VAL A 88 13.45 4.08 16.55
CA VAL A 88 13.37 4.45 15.12
C VAL A 88 13.13 3.22 14.26
N LYS A 89 13.91 2.17 14.47
CA LYS A 89 13.74 0.89 13.78
C LYS A 89 12.36 0.28 14.05
N TRP A 90 11.92 0.27 15.29
CA TRP A 90 10.62 -0.27 15.68
C TRP A 90 9.48 0.49 15.02
N LEU A 91 9.50 1.82 15.08
CA LEU A 91 8.53 2.67 14.40
C LEU A 91 8.52 2.45 12.87
N ALA A 92 9.68 2.29 12.24
CA ALA A 92 9.77 2.11 10.79
C ALA A 92 9.26 0.74 10.34
N THR A 93 9.53 -0.33 11.10
CA THR A 93 9.27 -1.71 10.65
C THR A 93 8.01 -2.32 11.23
N ASN A 94 7.41 -1.71 12.25
CA ASN A 94 6.34 -2.32 13.05
C ASN A 94 6.71 -3.72 13.55
N GLY A 95 7.98 -3.91 13.90
CA GLY A 95 8.54 -5.18 14.35
C GLY A 95 8.38 -5.41 15.85
N GLU A 96 9.33 -6.11 16.46
CA GLU A 96 9.32 -6.38 17.89
C GLU A 96 9.67 -5.13 18.72
N LYS A 97 9.01 -4.97 19.88
CA LYS A 97 9.30 -3.91 20.85
C LYS A 97 10.72 -4.05 21.37
N PRO A 98 11.56 -3.00 21.28
CA PRO A 98 12.92 -3.08 21.78
C PRO A 98 12.97 -3.07 23.32
N GLU A 99 13.99 -3.73 23.90
CA GLU A 99 14.32 -3.59 25.30
C GLU A 99 15.04 -2.26 25.57
N LEU A 100 14.57 -1.51 26.56
CA LEU A 100 15.06 -0.17 26.90
C LEU A 100 15.73 -0.16 28.29
N THR A 101 16.74 -0.99 28.47
CA THR A 101 17.37 -1.24 29.80
C THR A 101 18.02 -0.02 30.43
N ASN A 102 18.53 0.93 29.66
CA ASN A 102 19.24 2.13 30.17
C ASN A 102 18.65 3.45 29.60
N ALA A 103 17.43 3.43 29.11
CA ALA A 103 16.79 4.61 28.57
C ALA A 103 16.32 5.54 29.70
N ASN A 104 16.43 6.87 29.47
CA ASN A 104 15.83 7.85 30.34
C ASN A 104 14.29 7.85 30.24
N ASP A 105 13.63 8.58 31.11
CA ASP A 105 12.16 8.55 31.16
C ASP A 105 11.51 9.17 29.93
N ASP A 106 12.14 10.14 29.27
CA ASP A 106 11.61 10.74 28.04
C ASP A 106 11.63 9.73 26.87
N VAL A 107 12.69 8.91 26.77
CA VAL A 107 12.80 7.81 25.79
C VAL A 107 11.77 6.73 26.05
N LYS A 108 11.52 6.39 27.34
CA LYS A 108 10.47 5.42 27.72
C LYS A 108 9.06 5.92 27.39
N LEU A 109 8.78 7.19 27.70
CA LEU A 109 7.50 7.83 27.32
C LEU A 109 7.29 7.85 25.80
N LEU A 110 8.36 8.13 25.04
CA LEU A 110 8.28 8.04 23.57
C LEU A 110 8.01 6.62 23.11
N ALA A 111 8.61 5.60 23.75
CA ALA A 111 8.34 4.20 23.42
C ALA A 111 6.88 3.81 23.65
N ASP A 112 6.28 4.26 24.77
CA ASP A 112 4.87 3.99 25.07
C ASP A 112 3.94 4.65 24.05
N ASP A 113 4.28 5.86 23.57
CA ASP A 113 3.52 6.53 22.53
C ASP A 113 3.68 5.85 21.16
N ILE A 114 4.88 5.36 20.84
CA ILE A 114 5.12 4.54 19.64
C ILE A 114 4.30 3.25 19.72
N GLU A 115 4.32 2.54 20.84
CA GLU A 115 3.52 1.32 21.03
C GLU A 115 2.04 1.58 20.78
N ARG A 116 1.50 2.63 21.38
CA ARG A 116 0.11 3.03 21.19
C ARG A 116 -0.20 3.31 19.72
N PHE A 117 0.66 4.04 19.05
CA PHE A 117 0.53 4.33 17.62
C PHE A 117 0.51 3.04 16.79
N LEU A 118 1.50 2.16 16.98
CA LEU A 118 1.62 0.91 16.24
C LEU A 118 0.40 0.01 16.43
N MET A 119 -0.14 -0.05 17.65
CA MET A 119 -1.30 -0.89 17.97
C MET A 119 -2.63 -0.29 17.48
N THR A 120 -2.78 1.04 17.50
CA THR A 120 -4.08 1.66 17.24
C THR A 120 -4.20 2.31 15.87
N GLN A 121 -3.13 2.88 15.33
CA GLN A 121 -3.20 3.67 14.10
C GLN A 121 -2.78 2.88 12.85
N ILE A 122 -1.82 1.96 12.96
CA ILE A 122 -1.36 1.17 11.80
C ILE A 122 -2.47 0.33 11.16
N PRO A 123 -3.38 -0.33 11.92
CA PRO A 123 -4.49 -1.04 11.29
C PRO A 123 -5.35 -0.15 10.38
N PHE A 124 -5.59 1.11 10.77
CA PHE A 124 -6.33 2.07 9.94
C PHE A 124 -5.52 2.50 8.71
N ILE A 125 -4.21 2.78 8.88
CA ILE A 125 -3.34 3.11 7.75
C ILE A 125 -3.35 1.98 6.74
N ASN A 126 -3.12 0.74 7.17
CA ASN A 126 -3.11 -0.42 6.28
C ASN A 126 -4.46 -0.64 5.59
N ALA A 127 -5.59 -0.48 6.30
CA ALA A 127 -6.90 -0.58 5.69
C ALA A 127 -7.11 0.48 4.59
N CYS A 128 -6.64 1.71 4.80
CA CYS A 128 -6.69 2.77 3.80
C CYS A 128 -5.75 2.50 2.62
N LEU A 129 -4.54 1.99 2.85
CA LEU A 129 -3.58 1.64 1.80
C LEU A 129 -4.13 0.57 0.85
N VAL A 130 -4.84 -0.43 1.37
CA VAL A 130 -5.55 -1.42 0.54
C VAL A 130 -6.60 -0.76 -0.36
N CYS A 131 -7.30 0.26 0.13
CA CYS A 131 -8.31 0.98 -0.65
C CYS A 131 -7.72 1.84 -1.77
N VAL A 132 -6.49 2.39 -1.62
CA VAL A 132 -5.89 3.30 -2.62
C VAL A 132 -5.12 2.61 -3.74
N GLY A 133 -5.09 1.28 -3.78
CA GLY A 133 -4.78 0.63 -5.04
C GLY A 133 -3.68 -0.40 -5.09
N ASP A 134 -3.03 -0.75 -4.00
CA ASP A 134 -2.11 -1.89 -3.98
C ASP A 134 -2.36 -2.73 -2.73
N GLU A 135 -2.97 -3.90 -2.92
CA GLU A 135 -3.24 -4.86 -1.84
C GLU A 135 -1.96 -5.37 -1.15
N THR A 136 -0.79 -5.11 -1.75
CA THR A 136 0.52 -5.48 -1.22
C THR A 136 1.16 -4.38 -0.39
N LEU A 137 0.67 -3.15 -0.48
CA LEU A 137 1.24 -1.99 0.22
C LEU A 137 0.82 -1.98 1.70
N SER A 138 1.79 -1.82 2.57
CA SER A 138 1.60 -1.75 4.03
C SER A 138 2.33 -0.55 4.63
N TYR A 139 2.05 -0.23 5.89
CA TYR A 139 2.69 0.89 6.59
C TYR A 139 4.23 0.89 6.49
N PRO A 140 4.96 -0.23 6.71
CA PRO A 140 6.41 -0.23 6.58
C PRO A 140 6.92 0.15 5.18
N ASP A 141 6.13 -0.11 4.13
CA ASP A 141 6.50 0.26 2.75
C ASP A 141 6.39 1.76 2.51
N CYS A 142 5.62 2.47 3.35
CA CYS A 142 5.46 3.92 3.30
C CYS A 142 6.54 4.68 4.09
N VAL A 143 7.36 3.99 4.88
CA VAL A 143 8.34 4.60 5.79
C VAL A 143 9.75 4.19 5.39
N ARG A 144 10.68 5.13 5.41
CA ARG A 144 12.07 4.94 5.00
C ARG A 144 13.02 5.35 6.11
N GLY A 145 14.16 4.71 6.14
CA GLY A 145 15.25 4.99 7.06
C GLY A 145 15.74 3.71 7.69
N ALA A 146 16.83 3.16 7.15
CA ALA A 146 17.46 1.95 7.67
C ALA A 146 18.84 2.28 8.22
N VAL A 147 19.03 2.10 9.52
CA VAL A 147 20.36 2.10 10.13
C VAL A 147 21.22 1.03 9.46
N GLY A 148 22.42 1.38 9.05
CA GLY A 148 23.32 0.51 8.31
C GLY A 148 23.05 0.47 6.79
N GLY A 149 22.06 1.19 6.30
CA GLY A 149 21.83 1.44 4.88
C GLY A 149 22.92 2.33 4.28
N ILE A 150 22.83 2.55 2.98
CA ILE A 150 23.73 3.41 2.20
C ILE A 150 23.04 4.73 1.97
N PHE A 151 23.75 5.84 2.22
CA PHE A 151 23.26 7.19 1.96
C PHE A 151 22.95 7.40 0.47
N ASP A 152 21.77 7.85 0.18
CA ASP A 152 21.28 8.22 -1.15
C ASP A 152 20.66 9.62 -1.11
N ASP A 153 21.32 10.58 -1.71
CA ASP A 153 20.94 12.00 -1.75
C ASP A 153 19.55 12.26 -2.37
N THR A 154 18.97 11.28 -3.06
CA THR A 154 17.59 11.36 -3.57
C THR A 154 16.55 11.03 -2.49
N LEU A 155 16.90 10.18 -1.51
CA LEU A 155 16.02 9.65 -0.48
C LEU A 155 16.32 10.19 0.92
N ASP A 156 17.57 10.61 1.13
CA ASP A 156 18.11 11.01 2.42
C ASP A 156 18.59 12.46 2.36
N GLU A 157 18.63 13.11 3.52
CA GLU A 157 19.24 14.42 3.71
C GLU A 157 20.07 14.44 5.00
N GLU A 158 21.01 15.33 5.06
CA GLU A 158 21.87 15.55 6.20
C GLU A 158 21.34 16.69 7.07
N PRO A 159 21.56 16.64 8.41
CA PRO A 159 21.32 17.82 9.24
C PRO A 159 22.28 18.93 8.87
N THR A 160 21.87 20.17 9.06
CA THR A 160 22.68 21.35 8.77
C THR A 160 24.06 21.28 9.41
N GLY A 161 25.10 21.36 8.60
CA GLY A 161 26.51 21.32 9.04
C GLY A 161 27.17 19.92 9.03
N ALA A 162 26.43 18.88 8.68
CA ALA A 162 27.01 17.57 8.38
C ALA A 162 27.34 17.49 6.87
N GLN A 163 28.24 16.59 6.50
CA GLN A 163 28.52 16.23 5.11
C GLN A 163 28.65 14.70 5.03
N MET A 164 27.80 14.10 4.22
CA MET A 164 27.87 12.68 3.89
C MET A 164 28.17 12.54 2.40
N GLU A 165 29.01 11.57 2.07
CA GLU A 165 29.28 11.24 0.68
C GLU A 165 28.31 10.16 0.20
N LYS A 166 27.93 10.23 -1.07
CA LYS A 166 27.10 9.19 -1.69
C LYS A 166 27.78 7.83 -1.57
N GLY A 167 27.05 6.85 -1.07
CA GLY A 167 27.58 5.52 -0.79
C GLY A 167 28.13 5.32 0.62
N GLN A 168 28.16 6.36 1.45
CA GLN A 168 28.54 6.27 2.86
C GLN A 168 27.49 5.52 3.67
N LYS A 169 27.95 4.78 4.67
CA LYS A 169 27.06 3.98 5.53
C LYS A 169 26.35 4.87 6.55
N ILE A 170 25.03 4.71 6.68
CA ILE A 170 24.20 5.41 7.66
C ILE A 170 24.44 4.76 9.04
N ALA A 171 24.96 5.53 9.99
CA ALA A 171 25.07 5.09 11.38
C ALA A 171 23.84 5.44 12.21
N PHE A 172 23.23 6.60 11.97
CA PHE A 172 22.05 7.06 12.71
C PHE A 172 20.98 7.60 11.78
N VAL A 173 19.73 7.25 12.08
CA VAL A 173 18.56 7.86 11.49
C VAL A 173 17.98 8.82 12.55
N LEU A 174 17.96 10.10 12.24
CA LEU A 174 17.47 11.16 13.13
C LEU A 174 15.99 11.44 12.92
N ARG A 175 15.52 11.30 11.68
CA ARG A 175 14.12 11.40 11.27
C ARG A 175 13.86 10.42 10.14
N LEU A 176 12.79 9.65 10.23
CA LEU A 176 12.37 8.75 9.16
C LEU A 176 11.87 9.55 7.96
N GLY A 177 12.23 9.12 6.76
CA GLY A 177 11.58 9.55 5.53
C GLY A 177 10.25 8.80 5.36
N TYR A 178 9.31 9.39 4.62
CA TYR A 178 8.01 8.77 4.43
C TYR A 178 7.27 9.31 3.22
N TYR A 179 6.37 8.47 2.70
CA TYR A 179 5.38 8.85 1.72
C TYR A 179 4.13 8.01 1.90
N PHE A 180 2.99 8.66 2.09
CA PHE A 180 1.70 8.01 2.25
C PHE A 180 0.82 8.36 1.03
N PRO A 181 0.55 7.40 0.13
CA PRO A 181 -0.27 7.63 -1.06
C PRO A 181 -1.63 8.24 -0.69
N GLU A 182 -2.16 9.11 -1.56
CA GLU A 182 -3.45 9.80 -1.41
C GLU A 182 -3.58 10.71 -0.17
N SER A 183 -2.57 10.78 0.71
CA SER A 183 -2.60 11.71 1.85
C SER A 183 -2.51 13.16 1.38
N THR A 184 -3.42 14.01 1.85
CA THR A 184 -3.37 15.44 1.61
C THR A 184 -2.35 16.17 2.50
N LEU A 185 -1.85 15.52 3.55
CA LEU A 185 -0.82 16.05 4.44
C LEU A 185 0.60 15.85 3.87
N VAL A 186 0.78 14.83 3.03
CA VAL A 186 2.08 14.42 2.49
C VAL A 186 1.97 14.29 0.97
N PRO A 187 1.87 15.42 0.24
CA PRO A 187 1.66 15.39 -1.21
C PRO A 187 2.89 14.91 -2.00
N ALA A 188 4.05 14.85 -1.36
CA ALA A 188 5.30 14.39 -1.95
C ALA A 188 6.14 13.61 -0.93
N PRO A 189 7.05 12.72 -1.37
CA PRO A 189 7.96 12.01 -0.49
C PRO A 189 8.80 12.96 0.39
N VAL A 190 8.85 12.64 1.67
CA VAL A 190 9.70 13.33 2.66
C VAL A 190 10.98 12.52 2.84
N LYS A 191 12.13 13.17 2.75
CA LYS A 191 13.43 12.52 2.93
C LYS A 191 13.69 12.17 4.39
N SER A 192 14.45 11.08 4.62
CA SER A 192 15.00 10.80 5.95
C SER A 192 16.14 11.76 6.30
N ILE A 193 16.32 12.08 7.59
CA ILE A 193 17.50 12.80 8.08
C ILE A 193 18.42 11.81 8.75
N VAL A 194 19.66 11.70 8.24
CA VAL A 194 20.61 10.65 8.62
C VAL A 194 22.00 11.22 8.93
N LEU A 195 22.81 10.41 9.65
CA LEU A 195 24.22 10.68 9.94
C LEU A 195 25.07 9.43 9.68
N ALA A 196 26.35 9.67 9.31
CA ALA A 196 27.38 8.66 9.24
C ALA A 196 27.89 8.24 10.62
#